data_9bfcc9277bd4aa86d882eb61e1e0f91e
#
_entry.id   9bfcc9277bd4aa86d882eb61e1e0f91e
#
_cell.length_a   1.000
_cell.length_b   1.000
_cell.length_c   1.000
_cell.angle_alpha   90.00
_cell.angle_beta   90.00
_cell.angle_gamma   90.00
#
_symmetry.space_group_name_H-M   'P 1'
#
loop_
_entity.id
_entity.type
_entity.pdbx_description
1 polymer ?
#
loop_
_entity_poly.entity_id
_entity_poly.type
_entity_poly.pdbx_seq_one_letter_code
_entity_poly.pdbx_strand_id
1 'polypeptide(L)'
;MADVEIISSSSCPFAQRTRMVLMEKGIDFELTEISLDDKPDWFLEISPYGKVPVIRHNGTVLYESAVINEYLEEVFPDRPLLPSDPVRRAQARIWIDFANVRFTPHVYKLMLAQDEEAQKFQKRKLTEALDAMEFQGLRQLSDGPYWMGEKLTLVDLTFLPHLQRFVALKHYRDFDVPPGHTRLRDWMDLMETRQSVQAMRWDDATYIRNWSKYAFNTSTGTTARDMRES
;
A
#
# COMPACT_ATOMS: atom_id res chain seq x y z
N MET A 1 -1.18 -10.66 26.61
CA MET A 1 -0.14 -10.27 25.63
C MET A 1 -0.83 -10.24 24.28
N ALA A 2 -0.51 -9.30 23.44
CA ALA A 2 -1.07 -9.26 22.08
C ALA A 2 -0.65 -10.53 21.31
N ASP A 3 -1.54 -11.05 20.48
CA ASP A 3 -1.29 -12.29 19.72
C ASP A 3 -0.23 -12.10 18.63
N VAL A 4 -0.09 -10.85 18.12
CA VAL A 4 0.78 -10.49 17.01
C VAL A 4 1.65 -9.30 17.41
N GLU A 5 2.97 -9.37 17.15
CA GLU A 5 3.83 -8.18 17.09
C GLU A 5 4.02 -7.78 15.63
N ILE A 6 3.90 -6.47 15.33
CA ILE A 6 4.25 -5.92 14.02
C ILE A 6 5.42 -4.96 14.14
N ILE A 7 6.49 -5.22 13.39
CA ILE A 7 7.61 -4.31 13.19
C ILE A 7 7.29 -3.44 11.97
N SER A 8 7.25 -2.13 12.18
CA SER A 8 6.67 -1.18 11.25
C SER A 8 7.50 0.11 11.14
N SER A 9 7.11 0.94 10.20
CA SER A 9 7.49 2.35 10.13
C SER A 9 6.29 3.15 9.63
N SER A 10 5.95 4.22 10.32
CA SER A 10 4.82 5.09 10.00
C SER A 10 4.93 5.69 8.58
N SER A 11 6.15 5.84 8.05
CA SER A 11 6.40 6.33 6.69
C SER A 11 6.13 5.31 5.59
N CYS A 12 6.08 4.00 5.92
CA CYS A 12 6.02 2.92 4.94
C CYS A 12 4.58 2.57 4.53
N PRO A 13 4.18 2.75 3.25
CA PRO A 13 2.83 2.37 2.79
C PRO A 13 2.58 0.86 2.84
N PHE A 14 3.61 0.04 2.70
CA PHE A 14 3.47 -1.42 2.82
C PHE A 14 3.21 -1.85 4.27
N ALA A 15 3.85 -1.22 5.25
CA ALA A 15 3.56 -1.46 6.66
C ALA A 15 2.17 -0.93 7.05
N GLN A 16 1.75 0.19 6.47
CA GLN A 16 0.41 0.75 6.64
C GLN A 16 -0.67 -0.25 6.19
N ARG A 17 -0.48 -0.98 5.07
CA ARG A 17 -1.41 -2.03 4.61
C ARG A 17 -1.70 -3.05 5.70
N THR A 18 -0.65 -3.61 6.30
CA THR A 18 -0.76 -4.67 7.32
C THR A 18 -1.35 -4.13 8.62
N ARG A 19 -0.98 -2.92 9.04
CA ARG A 19 -1.59 -2.29 10.22
C ARG A 19 -3.08 -2.07 10.04
N MET A 20 -3.53 -1.64 8.85
CA MET A 20 -4.96 -1.52 8.55
C MET A 20 -5.66 -2.88 8.61
N VAL A 21 -5.06 -3.96 8.08
CA VAL A 21 -5.63 -5.31 8.16
C VAL A 21 -5.80 -5.76 9.61
N LEU A 22 -4.80 -5.58 10.46
CA LEU A 22 -4.88 -5.91 11.89
C LEU A 22 -6.04 -5.15 12.56
N MET A 23 -6.17 -3.85 12.31
CA MET A 23 -7.26 -3.03 12.86
C MET A 23 -8.64 -3.45 12.34
N GLU A 24 -8.79 -3.68 11.03
CA GLU A 24 -10.07 -4.07 10.42
C GLU A 24 -10.55 -5.44 10.90
N LYS A 25 -9.63 -6.36 11.13
CA LYS A 25 -9.93 -7.68 11.69
C LYS A 25 -10.13 -7.62 13.20
N GLY A 26 -9.76 -6.53 13.87
CA GLY A 26 -9.83 -6.40 15.34
C GLY A 26 -8.85 -7.32 16.05
N ILE A 27 -7.70 -7.57 15.44
CA ILE A 27 -6.62 -8.35 16.03
C ILE A 27 -5.82 -7.44 16.96
N ASP A 28 -5.61 -7.87 18.20
CA ASP A 28 -4.73 -7.18 19.13
C ASP A 28 -3.27 -7.37 18.71
N PHE A 29 -2.52 -6.29 18.62
CA PHE A 29 -1.13 -6.34 18.19
C PHE A 29 -0.25 -5.39 19.00
N GLU A 30 1.01 -5.79 19.19
CA GLU A 30 2.07 -4.94 19.68
C GLU A 30 2.78 -4.27 18.50
N LEU A 31 2.99 -2.95 18.60
CA LEU A 31 3.63 -2.17 17.54
C LEU A 31 5.06 -1.81 17.93
N THR A 32 6.02 -2.32 17.17
CA THR A 32 7.44 -1.92 17.25
C THR A 32 7.77 -1.02 16.06
N GLU A 33 7.91 0.30 16.30
CA GLU A 33 8.29 1.27 15.26
C GLU A 33 9.80 1.34 15.12
N ILE A 34 10.30 1.30 13.87
CA ILE A 34 11.73 1.47 13.56
C ILE A 34 11.96 2.59 12.55
N SER A 35 13.15 3.19 12.59
CA SER A 35 13.64 4.08 11.54
C SER A 35 14.06 3.28 10.30
N LEU A 36 13.63 3.74 9.11
CA LEU A 36 14.10 3.13 7.84
C LEU A 36 15.45 3.68 7.39
N ASP A 37 15.87 4.81 7.94
CA ASP A 37 17.15 5.44 7.61
C ASP A 37 18.28 4.92 8.53
N ASP A 38 17.91 4.38 9.71
CA ASP A 38 18.84 3.77 10.70
C ASP A 38 18.16 2.52 11.28
N LYS A 39 18.33 1.39 10.59
CA LYS A 39 17.69 0.12 10.95
C LYS A 39 18.50 -0.61 12.01
N PRO A 40 17.88 -1.06 13.14
CA PRO A 40 18.57 -1.83 14.15
C PRO A 40 19.12 -3.16 13.61
N ASP A 41 20.26 -3.62 14.11
CA ASP A 41 20.88 -4.89 13.70
C ASP A 41 19.94 -6.08 13.90
N TRP A 42 19.25 -6.14 15.05
CA TRP A 42 18.29 -7.21 15.34
C TRP A 42 17.15 -7.29 14.29
N PHE A 43 16.77 -6.16 13.70
CA PHE A 43 15.76 -6.13 12.64
C PHE A 43 16.30 -6.73 11.34
N LEU A 44 17.56 -6.46 11.02
CA LEU A 44 18.21 -7.01 9.81
C LEU A 44 18.39 -8.53 9.91
N GLU A 45 18.49 -9.08 11.13
CA GLU A 45 18.53 -10.54 11.37
C GLU A 45 17.21 -11.23 11.02
N ILE A 46 16.06 -10.54 11.20
CA ILE A 46 14.72 -11.11 11.00
C ILE A 46 14.05 -10.67 9.69
N SER A 47 14.61 -9.67 9.01
CA SER A 47 14.09 -9.16 7.72
C SER A 47 15.14 -9.35 6.63
N PRO A 48 15.07 -10.45 5.84
CA PRO A 48 16.10 -10.77 4.84
C PRO A 48 16.31 -9.67 3.80
N TYR A 49 15.26 -8.89 3.52
CA TYR A 49 15.31 -7.78 2.58
C TYR A 49 15.47 -6.40 3.26
N GLY A 50 15.58 -6.36 4.60
CA GLY A 50 15.63 -5.13 5.36
C GLY A 50 14.41 -4.24 5.14
N LYS A 51 13.22 -4.82 4.93
CA LYS A 51 11.95 -4.13 4.64
C LYS A 51 10.93 -4.37 5.75
N VAL A 52 10.08 -3.37 5.98
CA VAL A 52 8.88 -3.49 6.80
C VAL A 52 7.64 -3.57 5.91
N PRO A 53 6.54 -4.20 6.35
CA PRO A 53 6.33 -4.81 7.66
C PRO A 53 7.01 -6.16 7.84
N VAL A 54 7.30 -6.50 9.08
CA VAL A 54 7.57 -7.87 9.55
C VAL A 54 6.58 -8.14 10.67
N ILE A 55 6.03 -9.33 10.78
CA ILE A 55 5.25 -9.75 11.96
C ILE A 55 5.93 -10.91 12.67
N ARG A 56 5.69 -10.98 13.99
CA ARG A 56 5.93 -12.17 14.81
C ARG A 56 4.59 -12.68 15.32
N HIS A 57 4.33 -13.95 15.11
CA HIS A 57 3.14 -14.63 15.62
C HIS A 57 3.52 -16.05 16.00
N ASN A 58 3.24 -16.45 17.26
CA ASN A 58 3.56 -17.79 17.79
C ASN A 58 5.02 -18.21 17.53
N GLY A 59 5.98 -17.30 17.72
CA GLY A 59 7.42 -17.55 17.49
C GLY A 59 7.86 -17.58 16.02
N THR A 60 6.94 -17.46 15.07
CA THR A 60 7.23 -17.41 13.64
C THR A 60 7.36 -15.96 13.16
N VAL A 61 8.36 -15.70 12.33
CA VAL A 61 8.59 -14.41 11.67
C VAL A 61 8.11 -14.48 10.23
N LEU A 62 7.28 -13.53 9.82
CA LEU A 62 6.78 -13.41 8.45
C LEU A 62 7.06 -12.00 7.91
N TYR A 63 7.36 -11.92 6.63
CA TYR A 63 7.62 -10.67 5.90
C TYR A 63 6.86 -10.68 4.57
N GLU A 64 6.91 -9.58 3.79
CA GLU A 64 6.08 -9.28 2.62
C GLU A 64 4.61 -8.99 2.97
N SER A 65 4.22 -7.72 2.88
CA SER A 65 2.90 -7.26 3.34
C SER A 65 1.72 -8.00 2.71
N ALA A 66 1.80 -8.39 1.44
CA ALA A 66 0.74 -9.14 0.78
C ALA A 66 0.61 -10.56 1.35
N VAL A 67 1.75 -11.22 1.61
CA VAL A 67 1.79 -12.56 2.22
C VAL A 67 1.33 -12.52 3.67
N ILE A 68 1.79 -11.53 4.43
CA ILE A 68 1.34 -11.31 5.82
C ILE A 68 -0.18 -11.14 5.87
N ASN A 69 -0.73 -10.32 4.99
CA ASN A 69 -2.17 -10.03 5.00
C ASN A 69 -3.01 -11.28 4.66
N GLU A 70 -2.56 -12.12 3.72
CA GLU A 70 -3.18 -13.43 3.44
C GLU A 70 -3.07 -14.37 4.66
N TYR A 71 -1.91 -14.44 5.30
CA TYR A 71 -1.73 -15.23 6.51
C TYR A 71 -2.67 -14.80 7.62
N LEU A 72 -2.81 -13.50 7.88
CA LEU A 72 -3.73 -12.96 8.87
C LEU A 72 -5.20 -13.28 8.52
N GLU A 73 -5.53 -13.32 7.23
CA GLU A 73 -6.86 -13.72 6.76
C GLU A 73 -7.17 -15.18 7.05
N GLU A 74 -6.19 -16.06 6.89
CA GLU A 74 -6.34 -17.51 7.12
C GLU A 74 -6.38 -17.87 8.60
N VAL A 75 -5.49 -17.25 9.41
CA VAL A 75 -5.33 -17.59 10.84
C VAL A 75 -6.41 -16.94 11.71
N PHE A 76 -6.90 -15.76 11.32
CA PHE A 76 -7.96 -15.04 12.01
C PHE A 76 -9.19 -14.91 11.10
N PRO A 77 -10.00 -15.98 10.94
CA PRO A 77 -11.08 -16.02 9.95
C PRO A 77 -12.26 -15.09 10.28
N ASP A 78 -12.35 -14.58 11.50
CA ASP A 78 -13.36 -13.62 11.89
C ASP A 78 -13.15 -12.30 11.13
N ARG A 79 -14.25 -11.66 10.70
CA ARG A 79 -14.24 -10.45 9.88
C ARG A 79 -13.43 -10.64 8.59
N PRO A 80 -13.87 -11.51 7.68
CA PRO A 80 -13.12 -11.83 6.46
C PRO A 80 -12.94 -10.60 5.55
N LEU A 81 -11.73 -10.44 5.04
CA LEU A 81 -11.31 -9.41 4.10
C LEU A 81 -11.05 -9.96 2.69
N LEU A 82 -11.39 -11.21 2.45
CA LEU A 82 -11.43 -11.79 1.11
C LEU A 82 -12.81 -12.39 0.83
N PRO A 83 -13.27 -12.39 -0.43
CA PRO A 83 -14.51 -13.04 -0.82
C PRO A 83 -14.52 -14.53 -0.48
N SER A 84 -15.67 -15.06 -0.06
CA SER A 84 -15.83 -16.49 0.19
C SER A 84 -15.90 -17.32 -1.10
N ASP A 85 -16.43 -16.74 -2.17
CA ASP A 85 -16.43 -17.37 -3.50
C ASP A 85 -15.01 -17.50 -4.06
N PRO A 86 -14.58 -18.70 -4.50
CA PRO A 86 -13.21 -18.92 -4.97
C PRO A 86 -12.82 -18.10 -6.21
N VAL A 87 -13.75 -17.86 -7.12
CA VAL A 87 -13.49 -17.06 -8.34
C VAL A 87 -13.28 -15.60 -7.95
N ARG A 88 -14.16 -15.05 -7.13
CA ARG A 88 -14.03 -13.68 -6.61
C ARG A 88 -12.77 -13.50 -5.78
N ARG A 89 -12.39 -14.51 -5.00
CA ARG A 89 -11.14 -14.52 -4.23
C ARG A 89 -9.91 -14.53 -5.15
N ALA A 90 -9.93 -15.29 -6.24
CA ALA A 90 -8.87 -15.25 -7.24
C ALA A 90 -8.78 -13.89 -7.92
N GLN A 91 -9.92 -13.26 -8.25
CA GLN A 91 -9.95 -11.89 -8.80
C GLN A 91 -9.37 -10.86 -7.82
N ALA A 92 -9.67 -10.97 -6.52
CA ALA A 92 -9.06 -10.13 -5.49
C ALA A 92 -7.53 -10.26 -5.48
N ARG A 93 -7.00 -11.49 -5.57
CA ARG A 93 -5.55 -11.75 -5.64
C ARG A 93 -4.90 -11.18 -6.89
N ILE A 94 -5.58 -11.26 -8.04
CA ILE A 94 -5.11 -10.62 -9.29
C ILE A 94 -4.95 -9.10 -9.08
N TRP A 95 -5.87 -8.44 -8.42
CA TRP A 95 -5.77 -7.02 -8.15
C TRP A 95 -4.72 -6.66 -7.10
N ILE A 96 -4.47 -7.51 -6.12
CA ILE A 96 -3.35 -7.36 -5.17
C ILE A 96 -2.01 -7.50 -5.91
N ASP A 97 -1.88 -8.49 -6.80
CA ASP A 97 -0.70 -8.64 -7.66
C ASP A 97 -0.52 -7.42 -8.58
N PHE A 98 -1.59 -6.99 -9.25
CA PHE A 98 -1.58 -5.78 -10.08
C PHE A 98 -1.07 -4.55 -9.30
N ALA A 99 -1.53 -4.36 -8.07
CA ALA A 99 -1.05 -3.28 -7.22
C ALA A 99 0.46 -3.35 -7.01
N ASN A 100 1.01 -4.54 -6.80
CA ASN A 100 2.42 -4.74 -6.49
C ASN A 100 3.33 -4.65 -7.73
N VAL A 101 2.87 -5.13 -8.90
CA VAL A 101 3.71 -5.22 -10.10
C VAL A 101 3.42 -4.17 -11.17
N ARG A 102 2.21 -3.59 -11.19
CA ARG A 102 1.77 -2.66 -12.26
C ARG A 102 1.50 -1.24 -11.78
N PHE A 103 1.11 -1.06 -10.53
CA PHE A 103 0.75 0.26 -10.01
C PHE A 103 1.87 0.83 -9.12
N THR A 104 2.18 0.17 -8.02
CA THR A 104 3.13 0.67 -7.00
C THR A 104 4.51 1.01 -7.56
N PRO A 105 5.15 0.19 -8.44
CA PRO A 105 6.45 0.54 -8.99
C PRO A 105 6.45 1.86 -9.75
N HIS A 106 5.38 2.15 -10.51
CA HIS A 106 5.29 3.39 -11.29
C HIS A 106 5.07 4.64 -10.42
N VAL A 107 4.43 4.49 -9.24
CA VAL A 107 4.35 5.56 -8.23
C VAL A 107 5.75 5.98 -7.78
N TYR A 108 6.58 5.01 -7.41
CA TYR A 108 7.97 5.29 -7.00
C TYR A 108 8.87 5.75 -8.14
N LYS A 109 8.81 5.08 -9.30
CA LYS A 109 9.62 5.43 -10.47
C LYS A 109 9.32 6.83 -10.98
N LEU A 110 8.04 7.25 -10.99
CA LEU A 110 7.67 8.62 -11.33
C LEU A 110 8.29 9.62 -10.33
N MET A 111 8.22 9.32 -9.04
CA MET A 111 8.80 10.20 -8.03
C MET A 111 10.32 10.28 -8.14
N LEU A 112 11.00 9.17 -8.43
CA LEU A 112 12.47 9.11 -8.57
C LEU A 112 12.99 9.70 -9.88
N ALA A 113 12.19 9.77 -10.94
CA ALA A 113 12.59 10.25 -12.25
C ALA A 113 13.06 11.72 -12.21
N GLN A 114 14.27 12.01 -12.71
CA GLN A 114 14.87 13.34 -12.68
C GLN A 114 14.82 14.05 -14.03
N ASP A 115 14.75 13.32 -15.13
CA ASP A 115 14.64 13.87 -16.47
C ASP A 115 13.20 13.82 -16.99
N GLU A 116 12.91 14.72 -17.95
CA GLU A 116 11.55 14.91 -18.48
C GLU A 116 11.02 13.67 -19.22
N GLU A 117 11.87 12.97 -19.97
CA GLU A 117 11.46 11.80 -20.74
C GLU A 117 11.09 10.63 -19.82
N ALA A 118 11.89 10.40 -18.79
CA ALA A 118 11.58 9.39 -17.78
C ALA A 118 10.28 9.73 -17.02
N GLN A 119 10.08 11.00 -16.64
CA GLN A 119 8.84 11.44 -16.02
C GLN A 119 7.63 11.23 -16.94
N LYS A 120 7.74 11.59 -18.21
CA LYS A 120 6.68 11.42 -19.22
C LYS A 120 6.32 9.94 -19.43
N PHE A 121 7.35 9.09 -19.51
CA PHE A 121 7.14 7.65 -19.59
C PHE A 121 6.41 7.10 -18.36
N GLN A 122 6.85 7.46 -17.15
CA GLN A 122 6.24 6.97 -15.91
C GLN A 122 4.84 7.54 -15.68
N LYS A 123 4.58 8.80 -16.03
CA LYS A 123 3.23 9.38 -16.00
C LYS A 123 2.27 8.59 -16.89
N ARG A 124 2.68 8.23 -18.11
CA ARG A 124 1.86 7.40 -19.00
C ARG A 124 1.57 6.03 -18.38
N LYS A 125 2.61 5.36 -17.85
CA LYS A 125 2.43 4.03 -17.21
C LYS A 125 1.52 4.08 -15.99
N LEU A 126 1.64 5.10 -15.19
CA LEU A 126 0.78 5.28 -14.03
C LEU A 126 -0.66 5.63 -14.43
N THR A 127 -0.85 6.42 -15.51
CA THR A 127 -2.19 6.67 -16.08
C THR A 127 -2.81 5.38 -16.60
N GLU A 128 -2.07 4.54 -17.36
CA GLU A 128 -2.54 3.23 -17.81
C GLU A 128 -2.98 2.35 -16.62
N ALA A 129 -2.24 2.39 -15.51
CA ALA A 129 -2.62 1.65 -14.30
C ALA A 129 -3.89 2.21 -13.65
N LEU A 130 -4.03 3.53 -13.55
CA LEU A 130 -5.24 4.18 -13.02
C LEU A 130 -6.46 3.92 -13.90
N ASP A 131 -6.29 3.91 -15.23
CA ASP A 131 -7.35 3.53 -16.19
C ASP A 131 -7.83 2.08 -15.93
N ALA A 132 -6.90 1.15 -15.75
CA ALA A 132 -7.26 -0.23 -15.42
C ALA A 132 -8.01 -0.30 -14.07
N MET A 133 -7.55 0.44 -13.06
CA MET A 133 -8.20 0.51 -11.74
C MET A 133 -9.63 1.04 -11.84
N GLU A 134 -9.86 2.14 -12.58
CA GLU A 134 -11.17 2.73 -12.77
C GLU A 134 -12.10 1.82 -13.58
N PHE A 135 -11.66 1.44 -14.79
CA PHE A 135 -12.54 0.87 -15.81
C PHE A 135 -12.62 -0.66 -15.76
N GLN A 136 -11.55 -1.37 -15.39
CA GLN A 136 -11.53 -2.83 -15.34
C GLN A 136 -11.68 -3.37 -13.90
N GLY A 137 -11.21 -2.61 -12.92
CA GLY A 137 -11.34 -2.92 -11.50
C GLY A 137 -12.70 -2.48 -10.96
N LEU A 138 -12.77 -1.25 -10.50
CA LEU A 138 -13.90 -0.73 -9.74
C LEU A 138 -15.23 -0.76 -10.48
N ARG A 139 -15.28 -0.41 -11.79
CA ARG A 139 -16.52 -0.39 -12.55
C ARG A 139 -17.00 -1.75 -13.02
N GLN A 140 -16.10 -2.71 -13.23
CA GLN A 140 -16.50 -4.03 -13.76
C GLN A 140 -16.73 -5.08 -12.67
N LEU A 141 -16.03 -4.96 -11.53
CA LEU A 141 -16.07 -5.99 -10.50
C LEU A 141 -17.16 -5.74 -9.46
N SER A 142 -17.66 -4.51 -9.34
CA SER A 142 -18.54 -4.18 -8.24
C SER A 142 -19.45 -2.98 -8.50
N ASP A 143 -20.73 -3.15 -8.18
CA ASP A 143 -21.68 -2.04 -8.06
C ASP A 143 -21.72 -1.47 -6.64
N GLY A 144 -21.02 -2.11 -5.68
CA GLY A 144 -20.92 -1.68 -4.28
C GLY A 144 -19.87 -0.61 -4.05
N PRO A 145 -19.77 -0.09 -2.82
CA PRO A 145 -18.87 1.01 -2.48
C PRO A 145 -17.39 0.62 -2.51
N TYR A 146 -17.04 -0.66 -2.24
CA TYR A 146 -15.67 -1.17 -2.21
C TYR A 146 -15.29 -1.87 -3.50
N TRP A 147 -14.00 -2.22 -3.61
CA TRP A 147 -13.42 -2.82 -4.83
C TRP A 147 -14.10 -4.12 -5.27
N MET A 148 -14.44 -4.97 -4.32
CA MET A 148 -15.05 -6.27 -4.60
C MET A 148 -16.56 -6.32 -4.31
N GLY A 149 -17.21 -5.21 -4.02
CA GLY A 149 -18.66 -5.13 -3.76
C GLY A 149 -18.98 -4.36 -2.48
N GLU A 150 -19.93 -4.88 -1.70
CA GLU A 150 -20.46 -4.21 -0.50
C GLU A 150 -19.49 -4.25 0.70
N LYS A 151 -18.50 -5.12 0.68
CA LYS A 151 -17.60 -5.33 1.81
C LYS A 151 -16.18 -4.92 1.47
N LEU A 152 -15.50 -4.32 2.47
CA LEU A 152 -14.07 -4.04 2.43
C LEU A 152 -13.29 -5.33 2.19
N THR A 153 -12.24 -5.26 1.38
CA THR A 153 -11.35 -6.38 1.10
C THR A 153 -9.87 -6.00 1.21
N LEU A 154 -8.99 -6.99 1.18
CA LEU A 154 -7.53 -6.78 1.11
C LEU A 154 -7.12 -5.94 -0.12
N VAL A 155 -7.92 -5.95 -1.19
CA VAL A 155 -7.66 -5.13 -2.39
C VAL A 155 -7.70 -3.65 -2.03
N ASP A 156 -8.75 -3.23 -1.32
CA ASP A 156 -8.95 -1.84 -0.89
C ASP A 156 -7.77 -1.37 -0.03
N LEU A 157 -7.38 -2.19 0.95
CA LEU A 157 -6.27 -1.88 1.87
C LEU A 157 -4.91 -1.91 1.17
N THR A 158 -4.80 -2.58 0.01
CA THR A 158 -3.57 -2.67 -0.77
C THR A 158 -3.28 -1.39 -1.56
N PHE A 159 -4.27 -0.79 -2.20
CA PHE A 159 -4.07 0.38 -3.04
C PHE A 159 -3.99 1.70 -2.27
N LEU A 160 -4.86 1.86 -1.28
CA LEU A 160 -5.08 3.15 -0.62
C LEU A 160 -3.81 3.82 -0.09
N PRO A 161 -2.89 3.13 0.63
CA PRO A 161 -1.70 3.78 1.16
C PRO A 161 -0.83 4.48 0.11
N HIS A 162 -0.76 3.93 -1.10
CA HIS A 162 0.00 4.54 -2.19
C HIS A 162 -0.74 5.72 -2.83
N LEU A 163 -2.07 5.64 -2.93
CA LEU A 163 -2.89 6.75 -3.43
C LEU A 163 -2.89 7.95 -2.48
N GLN A 164 -2.84 7.74 -1.17
CA GLN A 164 -2.67 8.83 -0.21
C GLN A 164 -1.39 9.65 -0.43
N ARG A 165 -0.39 9.09 -1.10
CA ARG A 165 0.87 9.77 -1.42
C ARG A 165 0.81 10.55 -2.74
N PHE A 166 -0.33 10.54 -3.43
CA PHE A 166 -0.51 11.31 -4.66
C PHE A 166 -0.45 12.82 -4.42
N VAL A 167 -0.71 13.29 -3.21
CA VAL A 167 -0.45 14.69 -2.84
C VAL A 167 1.02 15.07 -3.07
N ALA A 168 1.96 14.17 -2.79
CA ALA A 168 3.39 14.40 -3.08
C ALA A 168 3.69 14.27 -4.58
N LEU A 169 3.06 13.33 -5.30
CA LEU A 169 3.17 13.25 -6.77
C LEU A 169 2.65 14.53 -7.43
N LYS A 170 1.54 15.07 -6.97
CA LYS A 170 1.00 16.33 -7.45
C LYS A 170 1.97 17.48 -7.22
N HIS A 171 2.53 17.57 -6.02
CA HIS A 171 3.46 18.64 -5.64
C HIS A 171 4.76 18.62 -6.45
N TYR A 172 5.40 17.43 -6.61
CA TYR A 172 6.73 17.31 -7.20
C TYR A 172 6.74 16.97 -8.69
N ARG A 173 5.66 16.38 -9.21
CA ARG A 173 5.60 15.82 -10.57
C ARG A 173 4.41 16.31 -11.38
N ASP A 174 3.56 17.16 -10.80
CA ASP A 174 2.31 17.60 -11.43
C ASP A 174 1.51 16.41 -11.98
N PHE A 175 1.26 15.41 -11.10
CA PHE A 175 0.52 14.20 -11.42
C PHE A 175 -0.50 13.87 -10.33
N ASP A 176 -1.73 13.61 -10.75
CA ASP A 176 -2.85 13.28 -9.88
C ASP A 176 -3.77 12.26 -10.57
N VAL A 177 -4.75 11.73 -9.83
CA VAL A 177 -5.83 10.92 -10.41
C VAL A 177 -6.57 11.74 -11.47
N PRO A 178 -6.73 11.23 -12.71
CA PRO A 178 -7.41 11.99 -13.75
C PRO A 178 -8.85 12.37 -13.36
N PRO A 179 -9.36 13.54 -13.77
CA PRO A 179 -10.69 14.01 -13.38
C PRO A 179 -11.83 13.07 -13.77
N GLY A 180 -11.67 12.32 -14.86
CA GLY A 180 -12.66 11.36 -15.36
C GLY A 180 -12.76 10.06 -14.56
N HIS A 181 -11.86 9.82 -13.61
CA HIS A 181 -11.83 8.63 -12.76
C HIS A 181 -12.74 8.83 -11.54
N THR A 182 -14.02 9.01 -11.78
CA THR A 182 -14.99 9.38 -10.73
C THR A 182 -15.20 8.26 -9.74
N ARG A 183 -15.29 7.01 -10.20
CA ARG A 183 -15.50 5.86 -9.31
C ARG A 183 -14.29 5.61 -8.39
N LEU A 184 -13.07 5.82 -8.90
CA LEU A 184 -11.85 5.72 -8.11
C LEU A 184 -11.80 6.83 -7.03
N ARG A 185 -12.19 8.06 -7.38
CA ARG A 185 -12.27 9.17 -6.43
C ARG A 185 -13.29 8.92 -5.34
N ASP A 186 -14.52 8.53 -5.71
CA ASP A 186 -15.59 8.21 -4.76
C ASP A 186 -15.16 7.10 -3.78
N TRP A 187 -14.45 6.08 -4.32
CA TRP A 187 -13.89 5.01 -3.49
C TRP A 187 -12.77 5.54 -2.55
N MET A 188 -11.88 6.41 -3.03
CA MET A 188 -10.85 7.02 -2.19
C MET A 188 -11.47 7.83 -1.05
N ASP A 189 -12.49 8.65 -1.35
CA ASP A 189 -13.19 9.45 -0.36
C ASP A 189 -13.87 8.57 0.69
N LEU A 190 -14.52 7.49 0.28
CA LEU A 190 -15.08 6.50 1.19
C LEU A 190 -14.01 5.88 2.09
N MET A 191 -12.89 5.45 1.52
CA MET A 191 -11.81 4.81 2.28
C MET A 191 -11.22 5.76 3.34
N GLU A 192 -11.15 7.06 3.05
CA GLU A 192 -10.68 8.06 4.01
C GLU A 192 -11.60 8.21 5.23
N THR A 193 -12.85 7.74 5.19
CA THR A 193 -13.76 7.76 6.35
C THR A 193 -13.49 6.63 7.37
N ARG A 194 -12.68 5.63 7.01
CA ARG A 194 -12.46 4.47 7.87
C ARG A 194 -11.51 4.78 9.03
N GLN A 195 -11.84 4.28 10.22
CA GLN A 195 -11.01 4.49 11.42
C GLN A 195 -9.58 3.95 11.26
N SER A 196 -9.42 2.79 10.62
CA SER A 196 -8.11 2.18 10.34
C SER A 196 -7.23 3.05 9.44
N VAL A 197 -7.86 3.80 8.53
CA VAL A 197 -7.19 4.74 7.63
C VAL A 197 -6.83 6.03 8.37
N GLN A 198 -7.79 6.63 9.06
CA GLN A 198 -7.62 7.89 9.80
C GLN A 198 -6.55 7.78 10.89
N ALA A 199 -6.45 6.63 11.56
CA ALA A 199 -5.47 6.38 12.62
C ALA A 199 -4.01 6.45 12.13
N MET A 200 -3.78 6.34 10.82
CA MET A 200 -2.43 6.32 10.22
C MET A 200 -2.22 7.38 9.15
N ARG A 201 -3.25 8.16 8.86
CA ARG A 201 -3.16 9.23 7.87
C ARG A 201 -2.31 10.38 8.39
N TRP A 202 -1.42 10.87 7.55
CA TRP A 202 -0.70 12.11 7.76
C TRP A 202 -1.40 13.30 7.07
N ASP A 203 -1.09 14.50 7.51
CA ASP A 203 -1.42 15.70 6.74
C ASP A 203 -0.60 15.76 5.44
N ASP A 204 -1.10 16.52 4.49
CA ASP A 204 -0.49 16.65 3.16
C ASP A 204 0.95 17.18 3.21
N ALA A 205 1.24 18.13 4.10
CA ALA A 205 2.57 18.68 4.27
C ALA A 205 3.57 17.62 4.75
N THR A 206 3.12 16.70 5.59
CA THR A 206 3.94 15.59 6.07
C THR A 206 4.21 14.57 4.97
N TYR A 207 3.23 14.20 4.13
CA TYR A 207 3.46 13.37 2.95
C TYR A 207 4.47 14.02 1.99
N ILE A 208 4.28 15.30 1.65
CA ILE A 208 5.17 16.04 0.75
C ILE A 208 6.61 16.03 1.32
N ARG A 209 6.78 16.39 2.59
CA ARG A 209 8.10 16.42 3.25
C ARG A 209 8.78 15.05 3.24
N ASN A 210 8.06 13.98 3.59
CA ASN A 210 8.63 12.64 3.63
C ASN A 210 9.01 12.09 2.26
N TRP A 211 8.32 12.50 1.20
CA TRP A 211 8.59 12.05 -0.17
C TRP A 211 9.60 12.91 -0.89
N SER A 212 10.07 14.02 -0.30
CA SER A 212 11.12 14.89 -0.88
C SER A 212 12.39 14.11 -1.24
N LYS A 213 12.82 13.17 -0.39
CA LYS A 213 14.00 12.34 -0.63
C LYS A 213 13.89 11.45 -1.88
N TYR A 214 12.66 11.03 -2.25
CA TYR A 214 12.42 10.34 -3.53
C TYR A 214 12.40 11.34 -4.69
N ALA A 215 11.73 12.48 -4.51
CA ALA A 215 11.61 13.49 -5.53
C ALA A 215 12.96 14.09 -5.98
N PHE A 216 13.89 14.25 -5.05
CA PHE A 216 15.25 14.72 -5.30
C PHE A 216 16.26 13.58 -5.52
N ASN A 217 15.79 12.33 -5.59
CA ASN A 217 16.59 11.12 -5.81
C ASN A 217 17.71 10.92 -4.77
N THR A 218 17.53 11.41 -3.54
CA THR A 218 18.50 11.32 -2.44
C THR A 218 18.23 10.17 -1.48
N SER A 219 17.11 9.44 -1.64
CA SER A 219 16.78 8.31 -0.78
C SER A 219 17.77 7.16 -0.95
N THR A 220 18.35 6.69 0.16
CA THR A 220 19.22 5.51 0.25
C THR A 220 18.48 4.25 0.70
N GLY A 221 17.17 4.38 0.97
CA GLY A 221 16.35 3.27 1.45
C GLY A 221 16.22 2.13 0.43
N THR A 222 15.98 0.92 0.93
CA THR A 222 15.89 -0.32 0.12
C THR A 222 14.91 -0.19 -1.03
N THR A 223 13.70 0.34 -0.79
CA THR A 223 12.69 0.52 -1.86
C THR A 223 13.19 1.44 -2.97
N ALA A 224 13.84 2.55 -2.64
CA ALA A 224 14.37 3.47 -3.66
C ALA A 224 15.46 2.80 -4.51
N ARG A 225 16.32 2.00 -3.89
CA ARG A 225 17.36 1.23 -4.57
C ARG A 225 16.76 0.23 -5.55
N ASP A 226 15.85 -0.63 -5.07
CA ASP A 226 15.18 -1.62 -5.90
C ASP A 226 14.46 -0.99 -7.10
N MET A 227 13.82 0.17 -6.91
CA MET A 227 13.10 0.86 -7.98
C MET A 227 14.01 1.55 -9.01
N ARG A 228 15.28 1.79 -8.68
CA ARG A 228 16.27 2.27 -9.65
C ARG A 228 16.85 1.12 -10.47
N GLU A 229 16.95 -0.07 -9.90
CA GLU A 229 17.56 -1.25 -10.51
C GLU A 229 16.58 -2.06 -11.37
N SER A 230 15.28 -1.85 -11.23
CA SER A 230 14.19 -2.52 -11.96
C SER A 230 13.67 -1.63 -13.11
#